data_077c7b8e580642fcf0615bd045e6e803
#
_entry.id   077c7b8e580642fcf0615bd045e6e803
#
_cell.length_a   1.000
_cell.length_b   1.000
_cell.length_c   1.000
_cell.angle_alpha   90.00
_cell.angle_beta   90.00
_cell.angle_gamma   90.00
#
_symmetry.space_group_name_H-M   'P 1'
#
loop_
_entity.id
_entity.type
_entity.pdbx_description
1 polymer ?
#
loop_
_entity_poly.entity_id
_entity_poly.type
_entity_poly.pdbx_seq_one_letter_code
_entity_poly.pdbx_strand_id
1 'polypeptide(L)'
;MPAKPCAQLRSVEGIQYELVRKKVKQLHLRVRSNGTVMVSIPLTASLEQADRFVLQNAQWIRDTRVKNIAKRNRDNTDLPDKATALAYFTAMSDKVYPAFAGVLGRQKPVLKVRSMTSCWGVCCPAKRQITFALQLYNQPPAAQIYVVVHEYCHFLQLNHSPAFWAEVEKLLPDWKARRELLKR
;
A
#
# COMPACT_ATOMS: atom_id res chain seq x y z
N MET A 1 -5.88 18.53 16.40
CA MET A 1 -5.45 17.22 15.89
C MET A 1 -5.42 16.24 17.05
N PRO A 2 -6.19 15.14 17.08
CA PRO A 2 -6.06 14.17 18.16
C PRO A 2 -4.67 13.52 18.10
N ALA A 3 -3.97 13.51 19.21
CA ALA A 3 -2.66 12.85 19.35
C ALA A 3 -2.76 11.39 18.91
N LYS A 4 -1.82 10.92 18.09
CA LYS A 4 -1.72 9.49 17.73
C LYS A 4 -1.62 8.69 19.03
N PRO A 5 -2.43 7.65 19.23
CA PRO A 5 -2.34 6.83 20.42
C PRO A 5 -0.94 6.22 20.49
N CYS A 6 -0.24 6.47 21.61
CA CYS A 6 1.10 5.95 21.83
C CYS A 6 1.05 4.42 21.88
N ALA A 7 1.80 3.75 21.01
CA ALA A 7 1.92 2.30 21.02
C ALA A 7 2.90 1.91 22.13
N GLN A 8 2.47 1.05 23.06
CA GLN A 8 3.31 0.47 24.10
C GLN A 8 3.89 -0.85 23.61
N LEU A 9 5.21 -1.00 23.62
CA LEU A 9 5.84 -2.28 23.31
C LEU A 9 5.73 -3.21 24.51
N ARG A 10 5.25 -4.45 24.27
CA ARG A 10 5.10 -5.51 25.27
C ARG A 10 5.65 -6.83 24.76
N SER A 11 5.92 -7.74 25.70
CA SER A 11 6.34 -9.10 25.40
C SER A 11 5.65 -10.08 26.33
N VAL A 12 5.17 -11.20 25.78
CA VAL A 12 4.63 -12.31 26.55
C VAL A 12 5.10 -13.63 25.91
N GLU A 13 5.72 -14.51 26.70
CA GLU A 13 6.29 -15.79 26.24
C GLU A 13 7.12 -15.67 24.93
N GLY A 14 7.96 -14.62 24.84
CA GLY A 14 8.81 -14.38 23.67
C GLY A 14 8.11 -13.75 22.46
N ILE A 15 6.81 -13.51 22.53
CA ILE A 15 6.05 -12.82 21.48
C ILE A 15 6.03 -11.31 21.80
N GLN A 16 6.83 -10.54 21.05
CA GLN A 16 6.79 -9.09 21.13
C GLN A 16 5.60 -8.55 20.31
N TYR A 17 4.89 -7.55 20.87
CA TYR A 17 3.76 -6.90 20.21
C TYR A 17 3.60 -5.43 20.62
N GLU A 18 3.06 -4.62 19.72
CA GLU A 18 2.68 -3.23 19.95
C GLU A 18 1.24 -3.18 20.47
N LEU A 19 1.05 -2.70 21.69
CA LEU A 19 -0.27 -2.50 22.31
C LEU A 19 -0.76 -1.07 22.07
N VAL A 20 -1.99 -0.95 21.59
CA VAL A 20 -2.65 0.35 21.42
C VAL A 20 -4.04 0.33 22.06
N ARG A 21 -4.33 1.29 22.94
CA ARG A 21 -5.69 1.49 23.48
C ARG A 21 -6.52 2.33 22.51
N LYS A 22 -7.72 1.87 22.19
CA LYS A 22 -8.64 2.53 21.25
C LYS A 22 -10.09 2.47 21.75
N LYS A 23 -10.95 3.32 21.21
CA LYS A 23 -12.40 3.22 21.38
C LYS A 23 -12.96 2.09 20.51
N VAL A 24 -12.67 0.86 20.88
CA VAL A 24 -13.17 -0.37 20.21
C VAL A 24 -13.91 -1.23 21.24
N LYS A 25 -14.83 -2.09 20.78
CA LYS A 25 -15.60 -2.99 21.65
C LYS A 25 -14.90 -4.31 21.95
N GLN A 26 -13.97 -4.73 21.09
CA GLN A 26 -13.30 -6.03 21.16
C GLN A 26 -11.80 -5.86 21.00
N LEU A 27 -11.03 -6.90 21.40
CA LEU A 27 -9.61 -6.98 21.12
C LEU A 27 -9.38 -7.31 19.65
N HIS A 28 -8.44 -6.62 19.02
CA HIS A 28 -8.05 -6.87 17.64
C HIS A 28 -6.58 -7.19 17.56
N LEU A 29 -6.24 -8.26 16.86
CA LEU A 29 -4.88 -8.70 16.58
C LEU A 29 -4.60 -8.54 15.08
N ARG A 30 -3.43 -8.00 14.78
CA ARG A 30 -2.95 -7.84 13.40
C ARG A 30 -1.45 -8.13 13.34
N VAL A 31 -1.02 -8.91 12.38
CA VAL A 31 0.39 -9.08 12.02
C VAL A 31 0.66 -8.29 10.74
N ARG A 32 1.57 -7.31 10.83
CA ARG A 32 1.99 -6.50 9.67
C ARG A 32 2.85 -7.33 8.70
N SER A 33 3.02 -6.86 7.48
CA SER A 33 3.87 -7.49 6.46
C SER A 33 5.34 -7.62 6.87
N ASN A 34 5.82 -6.76 7.79
CA ASN A 34 7.16 -6.84 8.38
C ASN A 34 7.27 -7.80 9.57
N GLY A 35 6.18 -8.52 9.91
CA GLY A 35 6.12 -9.44 11.05
C GLY A 35 5.80 -8.80 12.42
N THR A 36 5.66 -7.47 12.48
CA THR A 36 5.26 -6.78 13.72
C THR A 36 3.84 -7.16 14.10
N VAL A 37 3.65 -7.59 15.34
CA VAL A 37 2.34 -7.89 15.92
C VAL A 37 1.76 -6.64 16.55
N MET A 38 0.53 -6.30 16.19
CA MET A 38 -0.22 -5.18 16.79
C MET A 38 -1.45 -5.71 17.50
N VAL A 39 -1.67 -5.26 18.72
CA VAL A 39 -2.89 -5.53 19.49
C VAL A 39 -3.58 -4.23 19.82
N SER A 40 -4.83 -4.10 19.40
CA SER A 40 -5.69 -2.99 19.80
C SER A 40 -6.69 -3.47 20.82
N ILE A 41 -6.76 -2.80 21.98
CA ILE A 41 -7.67 -3.15 23.07
C ILE A 41 -8.60 -1.99 23.41
N PRO A 42 -9.81 -2.29 23.99
CA PRO A 42 -10.68 -1.29 24.59
C PRO A 42 -9.94 -0.46 25.67
N LEU A 43 -10.42 0.75 25.92
CA LEU A 43 -9.85 1.61 26.97
C LEU A 43 -9.94 0.98 28.37
N THR A 44 -10.96 0.15 28.60
CA THR A 44 -11.26 -0.53 29.87
C THR A 44 -10.60 -1.89 30.03
N ALA A 45 -10.01 -2.44 28.94
CA ALA A 45 -9.40 -3.77 29.01
C ALA A 45 -8.09 -3.76 29.78
N SER A 46 -7.82 -4.85 30.54
CA SER A 46 -6.58 -5.00 31.28
C SER A 46 -5.40 -5.43 30.38
N LEU A 47 -4.20 -5.28 30.89
CA LEU A 47 -2.98 -5.72 30.18
C LEU A 47 -2.90 -7.26 30.13
N GLU A 48 -3.35 -7.93 31.19
CA GLU A 48 -3.39 -9.39 31.28
C GLU A 48 -4.36 -9.97 30.24
N GLN A 49 -5.46 -9.27 29.96
CA GLN A 49 -6.38 -9.67 28.87
C GLN A 49 -5.71 -9.59 27.50
N ALA A 50 -4.86 -8.54 27.28
CA ALA A 50 -4.11 -8.43 26.03
C ALA A 50 -3.06 -9.54 25.90
N ASP A 51 -2.30 -9.83 26.99
CA ASP A 51 -1.28 -10.88 27.01
C ASP A 51 -1.94 -12.26 26.74
N ARG A 52 -3.04 -12.56 27.43
CA ARG A 52 -3.80 -13.81 27.22
C ARG A 52 -4.30 -13.94 25.79
N PHE A 53 -4.79 -12.85 25.22
CA PHE A 53 -5.27 -12.83 23.82
C PHE A 53 -4.15 -13.09 22.82
N VAL A 54 -2.94 -12.56 23.06
CA VAL A 54 -1.75 -12.88 22.24
C VAL A 54 -1.38 -14.35 22.33
N LEU A 55 -1.38 -14.91 23.56
CA LEU A 55 -1.05 -16.33 23.78
C LEU A 55 -2.07 -17.27 23.11
N GLN A 56 -3.36 -17.00 23.25
CA GLN A 56 -4.40 -17.77 22.57
C GLN A 56 -4.25 -17.79 21.05
N ASN A 57 -3.65 -16.76 20.47
CA ASN A 57 -3.41 -16.62 19.03
C ASN A 57 -1.95 -16.88 18.63
N ALA A 58 -1.12 -17.44 19.52
CA ALA A 58 0.32 -17.57 19.30
C ALA A 58 0.66 -18.38 18.03
N GLN A 59 -0.07 -19.49 17.78
CA GLN A 59 0.13 -20.28 16.58
C GLN A 59 -0.24 -19.52 15.31
N TRP A 60 -1.39 -18.86 15.30
CA TRP A 60 -1.81 -18.01 14.18
C TRP A 60 -0.81 -16.88 13.89
N ILE A 61 -0.23 -16.28 14.93
CA ILE A 61 0.82 -15.26 14.80
C ILE A 61 2.05 -15.84 14.10
N ARG A 62 2.52 -17.02 14.53
CA ARG A 62 3.68 -17.69 13.91
C ARG A 62 3.42 -17.99 12.43
N ASP A 63 2.30 -18.61 12.12
CA ASP A 63 1.93 -19.00 10.75
C ASP A 63 1.80 -17.77 9.84
N THR A 64 1.19 -16.70 10.37
CA THR A 64 1.01 -15.44 9.62
C THR A 64 2.36 -14.74 9.40
N ARG A 65 3.27 -14.76 10.38
CA ARG A 65 4.63 -14.24 10.20
C ARG A 65 5.37 -14.97 9.09
N VAL A 66 5.36 -16.30 9.11
CA VAL A 66 6.01 -17.13 8.07
C VAL A 66 5.42 -16.82 6.70
N LYS A 67 4.09 -16.77 6.57
CA LYS A 67 3.41 -16.42 5.32
C LYS A 67 3.78 -15.01 4.83
N ASN A 68 3.83 -14.03 5.72
CA ASN A 68 4.18 -12.65 5.37
C ASN A 68 5.64 -12.52 4.94
N ILE A 69 6.56 -13.22 5.60
CA ILE A 69 7.99 -13.25 5.22
C ILE A 69 8.16 -13.93 3.87
N ALA A 70 7.55 -15.09 3.66
CA ALA A 70 7.62 -15.82 2.40
C ALA A 70 7.04 -14.99 1.23
N LYS A 71 5.92 -14.30 1.47
CA LYS A 71 5.32 -13.38 0.50
C LYS A 71 6.25 -12.21 0.19
N ARG A 72 6.79 -11.55 1.23
CA ARG A 72 7.73 -10.43 1.06
C ARG A 72 8.97 -10.84 0.27
N ASN A 73 9.52 -12.03 0.54
CA ASN A 73 10.67 -12.54 -0.18
C ASN A 73 10.33 -12.77 -1.67
N ARG A 74 9.19 -13.38 -1.97
CA ARG A 74 8.71 -13.54 -3.36
C ARG A 74 8.49 -12.20 -4.06
N ASP A 75 7.85 -11.25 -3.39
CA ASP A 75 7.56 -9.91 -3.94
C ASP A 75 8.84 -9.08 -4.19
N ASN A 76 9.95 -9.41 -3.52
CA ASN A 76 11.25 -8.73 -3.65
C ASN A 76 12.29 -9.53 -4.45
N THR A 77 11.99 -10.75 -4.89
CA THR A 77 12.89 -11.53 -5.73
C THR A 77 12.94 -10.88 -7.12
N ASP A 78 14.14 -10.70 -7.65
CA ASP A 78 14.41 -10.17 -9.01
C ASP A 78 13.90 -8.73 -9.27
N LEU A 79 13.78 -7.90 -8.23
CA LEU A 79 13.50 -6.49 -8.43
C LEU A 79 14.74 -5.77 -8.97
N PRO A 80 14.57 -4.89 -9.97
CA PRO A 80 15.66 -4.06 -10.45
C PRO A 80 16.06 -3.01 -9.39
N ASP A 81 17.18 -2.37 -9.60
CA ASP A 81 17.50 -1.15 -8.86
C ASP A 81 16.46 -0.03 -9.15
N LYS A 82 16.46 0.98 -8.28
CA LYS A 82 15.46 2.07 -8.40
C LYS A 82 15.64 2.92 -9.66
N ALA A 83 16.85 3.04 -10.20
CA ALA A 83 17.11 3.84 -11.39
C ALA A 83 16.55 3.13 -12.63
N THR A 84 16.78 1.84 -12.76
CA THR A 84 16.21 0.98 -13.81
C THR A 84 14.68 0.99 -13.76
N ALA A 85 14.09 0.80 -12.58
CA ALA A 85 12.64 0.85 -12.43
C ALA A 85 12.07 2.25 -12.75
N LEU A 86 12.77 3.33 -12.37
CA LEU A 86 12.36 4.69 -12.69
C LEU A 86 12.40 4.95 -14.20
N ALA A 87 13.44 4.54 -14.89
CA ALA A 87 13.54 4.66 -16.35
C ALA A 87 12.40 3.91 -17.05
N TYR A 88 12.10 2.69 -16.59
CA TYR A 88 11.00 1.88 -17.10
C TYR A 88 9.63 2.57 -16.94
N PHE A 89 9.31 3.03 -15.71
CA PHE A 89 8.03 3.73 -15.47
C PHE A 89 7.99 5.10 -16.13
N THR A 90 9.14 5.76 -16.36
CA THR A 90 9.20 6.99 -17.15
C THR A 90 8.77 6.75 -18.59
N ALA A 91 9.32 5.72 -19.23
CA ALA A 91 8.93 5.36 -20.59
C ALA A 91 7.43 5.01 -20.70
N MET A 92 6.87 4.35 -19.68
CA MET A 92 5.43 4.05 -19.63
C MET A 92 4.59 5.32 -19.40
N SER A 93 5.03 6.18 -18.49
CA SER A 93 4.42 7.48 -18.20
C SER A 93 4.40 8.39 -19.43
N ASP A 94 5.46 8.38 -20.24
CA ASP A 94 5.56 9.17 -21.47
C ASP A 94 4.50 8.79 -22.50
N LYS A 95 4.06 7.53 -22.52
CA LYS A 95 2.97 7.06 -23.38
C LYS A 95 1.58 7.53 -22.88
N VAL A 96 1.44 7.73 -21.56
CA VAL A 96 0.17 8.14 -20.92
C VAL A 96 0.02 9.67 -20.88
N TYR A 97 1.13 10.38 -20.68
CA TYR A 97 1.15 11.83 -20.49
C TYR A 97 0.39 12.63 -21.56
N PRO A 98 0.44 12.30 -22.88
CA PRO A 98 -0.28 13.10 -23.89
C PRO A 98 -1.79 13.23 -23.61
N ALA A 99 -2.42 12.21 -23.03
CA ALA A 99 -3.84 12.25 -22.66
C ALA A 99 -4.13 13.28 -21.53
N PHE A 100 -3.12 13.68 -20.76
CA PHE A 100 -3.23 14.59 -19.63
C PHE A 100 -2.54 15.95 -19.88
N ALA A 101 -1.95 16.14 -21.06
CA ALA A 101 -1.21 17.36 -21.39
C ALA A 101 -2.08 18.63 -21.31
N GLY A 102 -3.38 18.54 -21.60
CA GLY A 102 -4.33 19.64 -21.49
C GLY A 102 -4.46 20.18 -20.06
N VAL A 103 -4.36 19.29 -19.05
CA VAL A 103 -4.45 19.65 -17.63
C VAL A 103 -3.07 19.95 -17.02
N LEU A 104 -2.07 19.16 -17.40
CA LEU A 104 -0.72 19.28 -16.84
C LEU A 104 0.13 20.34 -17.54
N GLY A 105 -0.30 20.86 -18.70
CA GLY A 105 0.49 21.77 -19.51
C GLY A 105 1.76 21.11 -20.04
N ARG A 106 2.81 21.88 -20.25
CA ARG A 106 4.10 21.39 -20.79
C ARG A 106 5.00 20.69 -19.77
N GLN A 107 4.65 20.73 -18.47
CA GLN A 107 5.46 20.12 -17.42
C GLN A 107 4.93 18.74 -17.05
N LYS A 108 5.71 17.70 -17.33
CA LYS A 108 5.43 16.35 -16.86
C LYS A 108 5.55 16.27 -15.33
N PRO A 109 4.80 15.36 -14.67
CA PRO A 109 4.97 15.15 -13.25
C PRO A 109 6.34 14.55 -12.93
N VAL A 110 6.87 14.88 -11.76
CA VAL A 110 8.08 14.26 -11.22
C VAL A 110 7.75 12.82 -10.82
N LEU A 111 8.49 11.86 -11.35
CA LEU A 111 8.33 10.45 -11.03
C LEU A 111 9.33 10.00 -9.98
N LYS A 112 8.91 9.15 -9.08
CA LYS A 112 9.75 8.49 -8.07
C LYS A 112 9.42 7.02 -7.97
N VAL A 113 10.39 6.22 -7.54
CA VAL A 113 10.20 4.80 -7.21
C VAL A 113 10.63 4.55 -5.77
N ARG A 114 9.77 3.86 -5.02
CA ARG A 114 10.04 3.47 -3.63
C ARG A 114 9.58 2.04 -3.37
N SER A 115 10.24 1.35 -2.44
CA SER A 115 9.67 0.12 -1.89
C SER A 115 8.44 0.49 -1.07
N MET A 116 7.26 0.04 -1.49
CA MET A 116 5.98 0.29 -0.82
C MET A 116 5.20 -1.02 -0.65
N THR A 117 4.56 -1.19 0.50
CA THR A 117 3.85 -2.43 0.86
C THR A 117 2.33 -2.26 0.90
N SER A 118 1.83 -1.02 0.96
CA SER A 118 0.41 -0.72 1.15
C SER A 118 -0.32 -0.29 -0.12
N CYS A 119 0.40 0.20 -1.12
CA CYS A 119 -0.16 0.68 -2.38
C CYS A 119 0.82 0.45 -3.54
N TRP A 120 0.32 0.49 -4.77
CA TRP A 120 1.10 0.33 -6.00
C TRP A 120 1.61 1.67 -6.56
N GLY A 121 0.88 2.74 -6.29
CA GLY A 121 1.22 4.10 -6.66
C GLY A 121 0.67 5.11 -5.65
N VAL A 122 1.17 6.32 -5.71
CA VAL A 122 0.67 7.49 -4.97
C VAL A 122 0.88 8.73 -5.82
N CYS A 123 -0.20 9.43 -6.13
CA CYS A 123 -0.13 10.76 -6.72
C CYS A 123 -0.19 11.84 -5.65
N CYS A 124 0.62 12.88 -5.81
CA CYS A 124 0.55 14.11 -5.03
C CYS A 124 0.39 15.29 -6.00
N PRO A 125 -0.83 15.69 -6.35
CA PRO A 125 -1.10 16.74 -7.34
C PRO A 125 -0.47 18.08 -6.97
N ALA A 126 -0.52 18.47 -5.69
CA ALA A 126 0.08 19.72 -5.21
C ALA A 126 1.59 19.82 -5.45
N LYS A 127 2.29 18.68 -5.50
CA LYS A 127 3.74 18.60 -5.81
C LYS A 127 4.00 18.20 -7.26
N ARG A 128 2.96 17.98 -8.05
CA ARG A 128 3.05 17.41 -9.41
C ARG A 128 3.96 16.17 -9.44
N GLN A 129 3.70 15.24 -8.52
CA GLN A 129 4.57 14.07 -8.31
C GLN A 129 3.76 12.78 -8.25
N ILE A 130 4.25 11.76 -8.95
CA ILE A 130 3.78 10.38 -8.84
C ILE A 130 4.91 9.53 -8.26
N THR A 131 4.59 8.66 -7.30
CA THR A 131 5.53 7.68 -6.74
C THR A 131 4.99 6.28 -7.00
N PHE A 132 5.76 5.44 -7.71
CA PHE A 132 5.42 4.05 -7.98
C PHE A 132 6.09 3.11 -6.98
N ALA A 133 5.41 2.01 -6.63
CA ALA A 133 6.02 0.94 -5.86
C ALA A 133 7.06 0.20 -6.72
N LEU A 134 8.25 -0.06 -6.16
CA LEU A 134 9.27 -0.85 -6.85
C LEU A 134 8.74 -2.24 -7.23
N GLN A 135 7.92 -2.85 -6.37
CA GLN A 135 7.27 -4.15 -6.56
C GLN A 135 6.26 -4.16 -7.73
N LEU A 136 5.83 -2.98 -8.21
CA LEU A 136 4.98 -2.87 -9.40
C LEU A 136 5.71 -3.35 -10.65
N TYR A 137 7.05 -3.26 -10.68
CA TYR A 137 7.87 -3.70 -11.80
C TYR A 137 7.65 -5.18 -12.15
N ASN A 138 7.46 -6.04 -11.16
CA ASN A 138 7.22 -7.47 -11.34
C ASN A 138 5.74 -7.84 -11.57
N GLN A 139 4.86 -6.85 -11.71
CA GLN A 139 3.47 -7.12 -12.04
C GLN A 139 3.27 -7.23 -13.57
N PRO A 140 2.19 -7.89 -14.03
CA PRO A 140 1.89 -7.95 -15.45
C PRO A 140 1.82 -6.55 -16.09
N PRO A 141 2.30 -6.35 -17.33
CA PRO A 141 2.30 -5.04 -18.01
C PRO A 141 0.90 -4.37 -18.04
N ALA A 142 -0.16 -5.18 -18.17
CA ALA A 142 -1.54 -4.67 -18.13
C ALA A 142 -1.90 -4.05 -16.76
N ALA A 143 -1.37 -4.60 -15.67
CA ALA A 143 -1.54 -4.05 -14.33
C ALA A 143 -0.68 -2.81 -14.10
N GLN A 144 0.53 -2.80 -14.63
CA GLN A 144 1.44 -1.66 -14.54
C GLN A 144 0.85 -0.42 -15.21
N ILE A 145 0.39 -0.54 -16.47
CA ILE A 145 -0.21 0.59 -17.20
C ILE A 145 -1.49 1.08 -16.50
N TYR A 146 -2.28 0.17 -15.90
CA TYR A 146 -3.44 0.56 -15.12
C TYR A 146 -3.04 1.45 -13.93
N VAL A 147 -1.99 1.10 -13.18
CA VAL A 147 -1.52 1.94 -12.06
C VAL A 147 -1.04 3.30 -12.57
N VAL A 148 -0.28 3.34 -13.67
CA VAL A 148 0.17 4.61 -14.25
C VAL A 148 -1.02 5.50 -14.60
N VAL A 149 -2.00 5.00 -15.34
CA VAL A 149 -3.23 5.75 -15.71
C VAL A 149 -4.00 6.18 -14.47
N HIS A 150 -4.16 5.29 -13.47
CA HIS A 150 -4.83 5.57 -12.21
C HIS A 150 -4.20 6.77 -11.47
N GLU A 151 -2.87 6.79 -11.35
CA GLU A 151 -2.17 7.90 -10.69
C GLU A 151 -2.25 9.20 -11.50
N TYR A 152 -2.28 9.12 -12.83
CA TYR A 152 -2.50 10.29 -13.67
C TYR A 152 -3.92 10.84 -13.53
N CYS A 153 -4.94 10.01 -13.39
CA CYS A 153 -6.32 10.44 -13.16
C CYS A 153 -6.49 11.25 -11.87
N HIS A 154 -5.60 11.11 -10.88
CA HIS A 154 -5.61 11.94 -9.68
C HIS A 154 -5.24 13.40 -9.92
N PHE A 155 -4.69 13.76 -11.07
CA PHE A 155 -4.56 15.17 -11.46
C PHE A 155 -5.89 15.79 -11.91
N LEU A 156 -6.89 14.98 -12.27
CA LEU A 156 -8.23 15.40 -12.65
C LEU A 156 -9.20 15.30 -11.47
N GLN A 157 -9.12 14.21 -10.70
CA GLN A 157 -10.03 13.87 -9.62
C GLN A 157 -9.25 13.34 -8.40
N LEU A 158 -9.30 14.08 -7.28
CA LEU A 158 -8.52 13.75 -6.08
C LEU A 158 -8.99 12.48 -5.36
N ASN A 159 -10.26 12.14 -5.47
CA ASN A 159 -10.88 10.99 -4.81
C ASN A 159 -11.46 10.01 -5.84
N HIS A 160 -11.65 8.77 -5.43
CA HIS A 160 -12.16 7.70 -6.28
C HIS A 160 -13.69 7.78 -6.46
N SER A 161 -14.21 8.95 -6.81
CA SER A 161 -15.63 9.17 -7.13
C SER A 161 -16.02 8.49 -8.46
N PRO A 162 -17.31 8.41 -8.80
CA PRO A 162 -17.74 7.96 -10.13
C PRO A 162 -17.06 8.73 -11.27
N ALA A 163 -16.82 10.04 -11.10
CA ALA A 163 -16.11 10.86 -12.09
C ALA A 163 -14.65 10.41 -12.29
N PHE A 164 -13.96 10.01 -11.20
CA PHE A 164 -12.62 9.43 -11.30
C PHE A 164 -12.60 8.16 -12.16
N TRP A 165 -13.52 7.24 -11.88
CA TRP A 165 -13.58 5.98 -12.61
C TRP A 165 -13.97 6.18 -14.09
N ALA A 166 -14.80 7.17 -14.39
CA ALA A 166 -15.10 7.55 -15.75
C ALA A 166 -13.85 8.04 -16.52
N GLU A 167 -12.95 8.79 -15.86
CA GLU A 167 -11.68 9.18 -16.50
C GLU A 167 -10.75 7.99 -16.73
N VAL A 168 -10.68 7.06 -15.78
CA VAL A 168 -9.90 5.81 -15.97
C VAL A 168 -10.48 4.99 -17.12
N GLU A 169 -11.80 4.85 -17.20
CA GLU A 169 -12.50 4.03 -18.20
C GLU A 169 -12.35 4.57 -19.63
N LYS A 170 -12.27 5.90 -19.80
CA LYS A 170 -11.99 6.52 -21.10
C LYS A 170 -10.66 6.05 -21.70
N LEU A 171 -9.64 5.86 -20.88
CA LEU A 171 -8.30 5.46 -21.32
C LEU A 171 -8.10 3.94 -21.28
N LEU A 172 -8.77 3.27 -20.37
CA LEU A 172 -8.68 1.83 -20.14
C LEU A 172 -10.07 1.27 -19.89
N PRO A 173 -10.84 0.94 -20.94
CA PRO A 173 -12.20 0.37 -20.79
C PRO A 173 -12.22 -0.94 -19.99
N ASP A 174 -11.13 -1.70 -20.03
CA ASP A 174 -10.93 -2.96 -19.31
C ASP A 174 -10.24 -2.80 -17.94
N TRP A 175 -10.24 -1.60 -17.36
CA TRP A 175 -9.53 -1.29 -16.11
C TRP A 175 -9.86 -2.23 -14.95
N LYS A 176 -11.11 -2.74 -14.88
CA LYS A 176 -11.53 -3.67 -13.83
C LYS A 176 -10.74 -4.98 -13.89
N ALA A 177 -10.59 -5.55 -15.09
CA ALA A 177 -9.80 -6.76 -15.30
C ALA A 177 -8.31 -6.53 -14.97
N ARG A 178 -7.75 -5.40 -15.37
CA ARG A 178 -6.36 -5.04 -15.07
C ARG A 178 -6.12 -4.86 -13.58
N ARG A 179 -7.06 -4.24 -12.86
CA ARG A 179 -7.01 -4.09 -11.40
C ARG A 179 -7.00 -5.42 -10.67
N GLU A 180 -7.75 -6.42 -11.16
CA GLU A 180 -7.79 -7.75 -10.56
C GLU A 180 -6.41 -8.43 -10.56
N LEU A 181 -5.55 -8.15 -11.54
CA LEU A 181 -4.18 -8.66 -11.60
C LEU A 181 -3.30 -8.17 -10.43
N LEU A 182 -3.70 -7.08 -9.77
CA LEU A 182 -2.99 -6.48 -8.62
C LEU A 182 -3.44 -7.02 -7.27
N LYS A 183 -4.38 -7.97 -7.22
CA LYS A 183 -4.81 -8.56 -5.94
C LYS A 183 -3.63 -9.28 -5.30
N ARG A 184 -3.29 -8.82 -4.09
CA ARG A 184 -2.21 -9.36 -3.24
C ARG A 184 -2.74 -10.48 -2.35
#